data_388ac307380bab20e596daf233d2846a
#
_entry.id   388ac307380bab20e596daf233d2846a
#
_cell.length_a   1.000
_cell.length_b   1.000
_cell.length_c   1.000
_cell.angle_alpha   90.00
_cell.angle_beta   90.00
_cell.angle_gamma   90.00
#
_symmetry.space_group_name_H-M   'P 1'
#
loop_
_entity.id
_entity.type
_entity.pdbx_description
1 polymer ?
#
loop_
_entity_poly.entity_id
_entity_poly.type
_entity_poly.pdbx_seq_one_letter_code
_entity_poly.pdbx_strand_id
1 'polypeptide(L)'
;PRKPRWAQISPDGKTIVFVRGENLFMMDADNYAKALKKADDPSIVETQLTTDGVQNYGYTRRLTDQERQEQEREETDQTDGTNTNIRRPSARLQWSKDSRKFSLVRQDQRKVADLWVINSLATPRPKLETYRYGMPGEVNQAQSELEVFDVATKKRLQVKEARFADQTVAVATASVTYRDR
;
A
#
# COMPACT_ATOMS: atom_id res chain seq x y z
N PRO A 1 9.60 -18.79 9.07
CA PRO A 1 8.26 -18.23 8.91
C PRO A 1 8.27 -17.24 7.76
N ARG A 2 7.29 -17.38 6.85
CA ARG A 2 7.19 -16.50 5.67
C ARG A 2 6.73 -15.11 6.15
N LYS A 3 7.43 -14.06 5.74
CA LYS A 3 7.08 -12.67 6.06
C LYS A 3 5.70 -12.35 5.47
N PRO A 4 4.74 -11.84 6.27
CA PRO A 4 3.43 -11.46 5.74
C PRO A 4 3.55 -10.35 4.70
N ARG A 5 2.74 -10.41 3.65
CA ARG A 5 2.78 -9.45 2.53
C ARG A 5 2.44 -8.02 2.96
N TRP A 6 1.64 -7.87 4.01
CA TRP A 6 1.24 -6.55 4.51
C TRP A 6 2.36 -5.78 5.22
N ALA A 7 3.36 -6.48 5.78
CA ALA A 7 4.39 -5.87 6.61
C ALA A 7 5.54 -5.32 5.75
N GLN A 8 5.69 -4.01 5.71
CA GLN A 8 6.82 -3.32 5.09
C GLN A 8 7.86 -2.99 6.16
N ILE A 9 8.82 -3.89 6.32
CA ILE A 9 9.84 -3.84 7.38
C ILE A 9 10.99 -2.94 6.94
N SER A 10 11.44 -2.04 7.82
CA SER A 10 12.63 -1.21 7.61
C SER A 10 13.91 -2.07 7.48
N PRO A 11 14.97 -1.60 6.81
CA PRO A 11 16.23 -2.32 6.68
C PRO A 11 16.85 -2.75 8.00
N ASP A 12 16.71 -1.96 9.07
CA ASP A 12 17.20 -2.27 10.43
C ASP A 12 16.25 -3.19 11.23
N GLY A 13 15.10 -3.54 10.67
CA GLY A 13 14.11 -4.42 11.30
C GLY A 13 13.30 -3.82 12.44
N LYS A 14 13.50 -2.55 12.78
CA LYS A 14 12.89 -1.93 13.98
C LYS A 14 11.51 -1.34 13.74
N THR A 15 11.21 -0.93 12.51
CA THR A 15 9.97 -0.26 12.16
C THR A 15 9.23 -1.04 11.09
N ILE A 16 7.94 -1.25 11.30
CA ILE A 16 7.06 -1.91 10.35
C ILE A 16 5.95 -0.95 9.96
N VAL A 17 5.82 -0.69 8.65
CA VAL A 17 4.76 0.14 8.07
C VAL A 17 3.74 -0.76 7.39
N PHE A 18 2.47 -0.43 7.53
CA PHE A 18 1.35 -1.17 6.95
C PHE A 18 0.16 -0.24 6.70
N VAL A 19 -0.86 -0.74 6.02
CA VAL A 19 -2.10 -0.01 5.73
C VAL A 19 -3.23 -0.57 6.58
N ARG A 20 -4.12 0.30 7.02
CA ARG A 20 -5.42 -0.02 7.60
C ARG A 20 -6.44 1.04 7.19
N GLY A 21 -7.58 0.62 6.63
CA GLY A 21 -8.64 1.54 6.22
C GLY A 21 -8.13 2.68 5.31
N GLU A 22 -7.34 2.33 4.28
CA GLU A 22 -6.73 3.26 3.31
C GLU A 22 -5.67 4.21 3.88
N ASN A 23 -5.32 4.13 5.18
CA ASN A 23 -4.33 4.96 5.83
C ASN A 23 -3.08 4.18 6.23
N LEU A 24 -1.94 4.89 6.32
CA LEU A 24 -0.69 4.34 6.79
C LEU A 24 -0.61 4.32 8.31
N PHE A 25 -0.09 3.23 8.82
CA PHE A 25 0.23 2.98 10.21
C PHE A 25 1.64 2.44 10.35
N MET A 26 2.23 2.61 11.51
CA MET A 26 3.50 2.01 11.86
C MET A 26 3.45 1.37 13.24
N MET A 27 4.28 0.36 13.45
CA MET A 27 4.54 -0.27 14.74
C MET A 27 6.02 -0.62 14.86
N ASP A 28 6.48 -0.88 16.08
CA ASP A 28 7.82 -1.41 16.34
C ASP A 28 7.88 -2.94 16.18
N ALA A 29 9.09 -3.50 16.30
CA ALA A 29 9.35 -4.92 16.15
C ALA A 29 8.65 -5.77 17.22
N ASP A 30 8.50 -5.27 18.46
CA ASP A 30 7.86 -6.00 19.55
C ASP A 30 6.35 -6.13 19.30
N ASN A 31 5.70 -5.04 18.91
CA ASN A 31 4.30 -5.04 18.51
C ASN A 31 4.06 -5.89 17.26
N TYR A 32 5.00 -5.89 16.31
CA TYR A 32 4.96 -6.77 15.16
C TYR A 32 5.01 -8.24 15.55
N ALA A 33 5.89 -8.61 16.49
CA ALA A 33 5.96 -9.98 16.99
C ALA A 33 4.66 -10.43 17.67
N LYS A 34 3.97 -9.52 18.38
CA LYS A 34 2.62 -9.79 18.91
C LYS A 34 1.60 -9.96 17.78
N ALA A 35 1.62 -9.08 16.78
CA ALA A 35 0.70 -9.13 15.64
C ALA A 35 0.84 -10.42 14.82
N LEU A 36 2.03 -11.02 14.77
CA LEU A 36 2.25 -12.32 14.13
C LEU A 36 1.63 -13.49 14.91
N LYS A 37 1.53 -13.35 16.24
CA LYS A 37 0.91 -14.39 17.10
C LYS A 37 -0.62 -14.24 17.10
N LYS A 38 -1.09 -13.01 17.26
CA LYS A 38 -2.51 -12.66 17.30
C LYS A 38 -2.70 -11.27 16.70
N ALA A 39 -3.31 -11.20 15.52
CA ALA A 39 -3.40 -9.97 14.74
C ALA A 39 -4.24 -8.87 15.42
N ASP A 40 -5.20 -9.24 16.24
CA ASP A 40 -6.15 -8.37 16.95
C ASP A 40 -5.85 -8.30 18.47
N ASP A 41 -4.62 -8.57 18.89
CA ASP A 41 -4.22 -8.44 20.29
C ASP A 41 -4.37 -6.97 20.74
N PRO A 42 -5.18 -6.69 21.78
CA PRO A 42 -5.44 -5.33 22.25
C PRO A 42 -4.19 -4.65 22.85
N SER A 43 -3.14 -5.40 23.13
CA SER A 43 -1.86 -4.87 23.64
C SER A 43 -0.95 -4.35 22.51
N ILE A 44 -1.35 -4.48 21.23
CA ILE A 44 -0.58 -3.98 20.10
C ILE A 44 -0.74 -2.47 20.02
N VAL A 45 0.38 -1.76 20.10
CA VAL A 45 0.42 -0.30 19.91
C VAL A 45 0.77 0.01 18.46
N GLU A 46 -0.14 0.71 17.80
CA GLU A 46 0.02 1.17 16.42
C GLU A 46 -0.02 2.69 16.39
N THR A 47 0.85 3.29 15.61
CA THR A 47 0.88 4.74 15.38
C THR A 47 0.32 5.04 14.01
N GLN A 48 -0.72 5.85 13.92
CA GLN A 48 -1.27 6.32 12.65
C GLN A 48 -0.39 7.42 12.07
N LEU A 49 -0.03 7.32 10.79
CA LEU A 49 0.78 8.30 10.07
C LEU A 49 -0.05 9.23 9.21
N THR A 50 -1.20 8.76 8.69
CA THR A 50 -2.07 9.52 7.80
C THR A 50 -3.54 9.36 8.19
N THR A 51 -4.36 10.38 7.89
CA THR A 51 -5.80 10.39 8.20
C THR A 51 -6.67 10.73 7.00
N ASP A 52 -6.05 10.96 5.83
CA ASP A 52 -6.69 11.44 4.62
C ASP A 52 -6.90 10.37 3.55
N GLY A 53 -6.61 9.10 3.90
CA GLY A 53 -6.86 7.96 3.04
C GLY A 53 -8.34 7.67 2.89
N VAL A 54 -8.81 7.62 1.64
CA VAL A 54 -10.18 7.25 1.26
C VAL A 54 -10.15 6.35 0.03
N GLN A 55 -11.28 5.74 -0.29
CA GLN A 55 -11.40 4.92 -1.50
C GLN A 55 -10.95 5.68 -2.75
N ASN A 56 -10.12 5.05 -3.59
CA ASN A 56 -9.48 5.62 -4.78
C ASN A 56 -8.46 6.76 -4.50
N TYR A 57 -8.14 6.99 -3.24
CA TYR A 57 -7.09 7.90 -2.79
C TYR A 57 -6.49 7.39 -1.48
N GLY A 58 -6.06 6.14 -1.49
CA GLY A 58 -5.51 5.44 -0.35
C GLY A 58 -4.05 5.04 -0.55
N TYR A 59 -3.53 4.36 0.45
CA TYR A 59 -2.16 3.85 0.46
C TYR A 59 -2.09 2.34 0.19
N THR A 60 -3.24 1.73 -0.04
CA THR A 60 -3.33 0.31 -0.36
C THR A 60 -2.74 0.04 -1.73
N ARG A 61 -1.78 -0.88 -1.81
CA ARG A 61 -1.29 -1.39 -3.07
C ARG A 61 -2.40 -2.18 -3.77
N ARG A 62 -2.67 -1.85 -5.02
CA ARG A 62 -3.51 -2.70 -5.87
C ARG A 62 -2.77 -3.99 -6.16
N LEU A 63 -3.44 -5.10 -5.88
CA LEU A 63 -2.94 -6.43 -6.25
C LEU A 63 -3.19 -6.66 -7.74
N THR A 64 -2.27 -7.34 -8.39
CA THR A 64 -2.53 -7.93 -9.72
C THR A 64 -3.58 -9.03 -9.59
N ASP A 65 -4.22 -9.42 -10.69
CA ASP A 65 -5.24 -10.47 -10.66
C ASP A 65 -4.66 -11.80 -10.17
N GLN A 66 -3.41 -12.10 -10.52
CA GLN A 66 -2.71 -13.28 -10.04
C GLN A 66 -2.48 -13.24 -8.52
N GLU A 67 -2.00 -12.11 -7.99
CA GLU A 67 -1.80 -11.93 -6.54
C GLU A 67 -3.11 -11.99 -5.76
N ARG A 68 -4.20 -11.50 -6.36
CA ARG A 68 -5.55 -11.58 -5.78
C ARG A 68 -6.03 -13.02 -5.70
N GLN A 69 -5.88 -13.80 -6.77
CA GLN A 69 -6.23 -15.22 -6.78
C GLN A 69 -5.39 -16.03 -5.78
N GLU A 70 -4.10 -15.73 -5.67
CA GLU A 70 -3.23 -16.36 -4.67
C GLU A 70 -3.68 -16.02 -3.24
N GLN A 71 -4.06 -14.76 -2.99
CA GLN A 71 -4.57 -14.33 -1.68
C GLN A 71 -5.91 -15.02 -1.36
N GLU A 72 -6.83 -15.11 -2.32
CA GLU A 72 -8.12 -15.81 -2.15
C GLU A 72 -7.91 -17.30 -1.85
N ARG A 73 -6.94 -17.95 -2.49
CA ARG A 73 -6.58 -19.35 -2.19
C ARG A 73 -6.00 -19.50 -0.78
N GLU A 74 -5.08 -18.61 -0.39
CA GLU A 74 -4.48 -18.62 0.95
C GLU A 74 -5.54 -18.37 2.05
N GLU A 75 -6.53 -17.51 1.80
CA GLU A 75 -7.65 -17.26 2.72
C GLU A 75 -8.61 -18.45 2.83
N THR A 76 -8.81 -19.21 1.75
CA THR A 76 -9.68 -20.40 1.73
C THR A 76 -9.06 -21.59 2.44
N ASP A 77 -7.72 -21.69 2.45
CA ASP A 77 -6.97 -22.78 3.07
C ASP A 77 -6.81 -22.58 4.60
N GLN A 78 -7.08 -21.37 5.12
CA GLN A 78 -7.06 -21.05 6.55
C GLN A 78 -8.45 -21.26 7.19
N THR A 79 -8.87 -22.52 7.28
CA THR A 79 -10.15 -22.92 7.91
C THR A 79 -10.08 -23.08 9.43
N ASP A 80 -9.08 -22.53 10.12
CA ASP A 80 -8.89 -22.73 11.56
C ASP A 80 -9.61 -21.74 12.48
N GLY A 81 -10.58 -20.96 11.96
CA GLY A 81 -11.45 -20.11 12.77
C GLY A 81 -10.80 -18.86 13.36
N THR A 82 -9.54 -18.59 13.09
CA THR A 82 -8.89 -17.32 13.45
C THR A 82 -9.15 -16.26 12.38
N ASN A 83 -10.42 -16.07 12.06
CA ASN A 83 -10.82 -15.03 11.13
C ASN A 83 -10.59 -13.65 11.75
N THR A 84 -9.37 -13.18 11.64
CA THR A 84 -9.03 -11.81 12.02
C THR A 84 -9.55 -10.89 10.95
N ASN A 85 -10.73 -10.32 11.15
CA ASN A 85 -11.36 -9.31 10.29
C ASN A 85 -10.54 -8.01 10.13
N ILE A 86 -9.30 -7.98 10.59
CA ILE A 86 -8.37 -6.88 10.40
C ILE A 86 -7.54 -7.18 9.15
N ARG A 87 -8.13 -6.96 7.98
CA ARG A 87 -7.37 -6.92 6.74
C ARG A 87 -6.34 -5.80 6.81
N ARG A 88 -5.07 -6.16 6.86
CA ARG A 88 -3.95 -5.24 6.66
C ARG A 88 -3.49 -5.37 5.20
N PRO A 89 -3.97 -4.51 4.29
CA PRO A 89 -3.49 -4.55 2.92
C PRO A 89 -2.02 -4.14 2.83
N SER A 90 -1.37 -4.57 1.76
CA SER A 90 0.02 -4.22 1.50
C SER A 90 0.14 -2.76 1.04
N ALA A 91 1.12 -2.03 1.56
CA ALA A 91 1.62 -0.81 0.95
C ALA A 91 2.80 -1.11 0.02
N ARG A 92 3.00 -0.29 -1.01
CA ARG A 92 4.23 -0.33 -1.81
C ARG A 92 5.07 0.88 -1.47
N LEU A 93 6.11 0.67 -0.67
CA LEU A 93 7.00 1.75 -0.26
C LEU A 93 8.47 1.38 -0.44
N GLN A 94 9.31 2.40 -0.49
CA GLN A 94 10.75 2.30 -0.64
C GLN A 94 11.43 2.88 0.59
N TRP A 95 12.15 2.06 1.31
CA TRP A 95 12.94 2.48 2.46
C TRP A 95 14.26 3.14 2.05
N SER A 96 14.69 4.16 2.79
CA SER A 96 16.07 4.62 2.78
C SER A 96 16.99 3.58 3.44
N LYS A 97 18.24 3.51 3.01
CA LYS A 97 19.21 2.53 3.54
C LYS A 97 19.44 2.67 5.06
N ASP A 98 19.32 3.88 5.57
CA ASP A 98 19.49 4.21 6.99
C ASP A 98 18.23 4.01 7.82
N SER A 99 17.15 3.49 7.25
CA SER A 99 15.85 3.25 7.89
C SER A 99 15.15 4.49 8.46
N ARG A 100 15.68 5.70 8.19
CA ARG A 100 15.13 6.95 8.75
C ARG A 100 13.92 7.45 7.99
N LYS A 101 13.82 7.11 6.70
CA LYS A 101 12.77 7.60 5.81
C LYS A 101 12.27 6.50 4.91
N PHE A 102 11.05 6.67 4.45
CA PHE A 102 10.53 5.90 3.32
C PHE A 102 9.75 6.80 2.39
N SER A 103 9.66 6.41 1.14
CA SER A 103 8.87 7.09 0.12
C SER A 103 7.87 6.12 -0.50
N LEU A 104 6.79 6.66 -0.99
CA LEU A 104 5.79 5.93 -1.77
C LEU A 104 5.13 6.86 -2.79
N VAL A 105 4.51 6.26 -3.80
CA VAL A 105 3.67 6.98 -4.75
C VAL A 105 2.22 6.63 -4.44
N ARG A 106 1.43 7.66 -4.17
CA ARG A 106 0.00 7.59 -3.97
C ARG A 106 -0.72 7.94 -5.27
N GLN A 107 -1.81 7.27 -5.56
CA GLN A 107 -2.63 7.53 -6.75
C GLN A 107 -3.94 8.20 -6.36
N ASP A 108 -4.20 9.37 -6.92
CA ASP A 108 -5.52 10.01 -6.85
C ASP A 108 -6.35 9.63 -8.07
N GLN A 109 -7.36 8.81 -7.85
CA GLN A 109 -8.30 8.36 -8.87
C GLN A 109 -9.74 8.73 -8.55
N ARG A 110 -9.96 9.64 -7.60
CA ARG A 110 -11.31 10.03 -7.14
C ARG A 110 -12.19 10.59 -8.25
N LYS A 111 -11.57 11.30 -9.22
CA LYS A 111 -12.26 11.92 -10.36
C LYS A 111 -12.23 11.07 -11.63
N VAL A 112 -11.48 9.97 -11.66
CA VAL A 112 -11.39 9.11 -12.83
C VAL A 112 -12.70 8.37 -13.03
N ALA A 113 -13.18 8.27 -14.26
CA ALA A 113 -14.42 7.58 -14.61
C ALA A 113 -14.28 6.05 -14.48
N ASP A 114 -15.42 5.38 -14.34
CA ASP A 114 -15.48 3.92 -14.30
C ASP A 114 -15.51 3.34 -15.70
N LEU A 115 -14.67 2.35 -15.96
CA LEU A 115 -14.74 1.45 -17.10
C LEU A 115 -15.41 0.16 -16.65
N TRP A 116 -16.44 -0.25 -17.37
CA TRP A 116 -17.17 -1.50 -17.13
C TRP A 116 -16.72 -2.57 -18.11
N VAL A 117 -16.35 -3.72 -17.60
CA VAL A 117 -15.88 -4.86 -18.38
C VAL A 117 -16.69 -6.09 -17.96
N ILE A 118 -17.13 -6.88 -18.94
CA ILE A 118 -17.79 -8.15 -18.67
C ILE A 118 -16.73 -9.26 -18.72
N ASN A 119 -16.45 -9.88 -17.59
CA ASN A 119 -15.64 -11.09 -17.52
C ASN A 119 -16.53 -12.28 -17.91
N SER A 120 -16.49 -12.64 -19.21
CA SER A 120 -17.30 -13.71 -19.77
C SER A 120 -16.82 -15.11 -19.36
N LEU A 121 -15.59 -15.24 -18.85
CA LEU A 121 -14.99 -16.51 -18.42
C LEU A 121 -15.24 -16.80 -16.92
N ALA A 122 -15.84 -15.87 -16.19
CA ALA A 122 -16.17 -16.09 -14.79
C ALA A 122 -17.20 -17.22 -14.62
N THR A 123 -16.98 -18.06 -13.61
CA THR A 123 -17.83 -19.21 -13.27
C THR A 123 -18.57 -18.93 -11.96
N PRO A 124 -19.85 -19.24 -11.82
CA PRO A 124 -20.75 -19.98 -12.74
C PRO A 124 -21.45 -19.12 -13.81
N ARG A 125 -21.26 -17.82 -13.80
CA ARG A 125 -21.87 -16.87 -14.74
C ARG A 125 -20.93 -15.72 -15.07
N PRO A 126 -21.07 -15.06 -16.22
CA PRO A 126 -20.37 -13.82 -16.52
C PRO A 126 -20.53 -12.78 -15.39
N LYS A 127 -19.46 -12.07 -15.08
CA LYS A 127 -19.42 -11.08 -14.00
C LYS A 127 -19.10 -9.71 -14.56
N LEU A 128 -19.82 -8.68 -14.11
CA LEU A 128 -19.47 -7.30 -14.38
C LEU A 128 -18.33 -6.88 -13.46
N GLU A 129 -17.27 -6.36 -14.03
CA GLU A 129 -16.12 -5.79 -13.33
C GLU A 129 -16.04 -4.29 -13.61
N THR A 130 -15.68 -3.52 -12.60
CA THR A 130 -15.59 -2.07 -12.70
C THR A 130 -14.18 -1.62 -12.32
N TYR A 131 -13.57 -0.84 -13.19
CA TYR A 131 -12.22 -0.31 -13.00
C TYR A 131 -12.24 1.22 -13.10
N ARG A 132 -11.46 1.89 -12.28
CA ARG A 132 -11.11 3.31 -12.50
C ARG A 132 -10.12 3.39 -13.64
N TYR A 133 -10.55 3.90 -14.78
CA TYR A 133 -9.74 3.96 -15.99
C TYR A 133 -10.05 5.22 -16.78
N GLY A 134 -9.06 6.12 -16.87
CA GLY A 134 -9.18 7.31 -17.72
C GLY A 134 -8.95 6.96 -19.19
N MET A 135 -9.97 7.11 -20.00
CA MET A 135 -9.85 6.89 -21.44
C MET A 135 -8.98 7.98 -22.09
N PRO A 136 -8.29 7.69 -23.19
CA PRO A 136 -7.54 8.70 -23.94
C PRO A 136 -8.44 9.90 -24.31
N GLY A 137 -8.00 11.11 -23.98
CA GLY A 137 -8.74 12.35 -24.23
C GLY A 137 -9.68 12.81 -23.10
N GLU A 138 -9.88 12.01 -22.06
CA GLU A 138 -10.61 12.44 -20.88
C GLU A 138 -9.76 13.41 -20.02
N VAL A 139 -10.42 14.41 -19.45
CA VAL A 139 -9.77 15.44 -18.61
C VAL A 139 -9.30 14.86 -17.26
N ASN A 140 -10.07 13.90 -16.72
CA ASN A 140 -9.78 13.33 -15.40
C ASN A 140 -8.96 12.04 -15.54
N GLN A 141 -7.65 12.20 -15.50
CA GLN A 141 -6.69 11.10 -15.44
C GLN A 141 -6.23 10.83 -14.00
N ALA A 142 -5.73 9.63 -13.74
CA ALA A 142 -5.12 9.30 -12.45
C ALA A 142 -3.90 10.20 -12.20
N GLN A 143 -3.84 10.82 -11.02
CA GLN A 143 -2.73 11.67 -10.62
C GLN A 143 -1.81 10.90 -9.68
N SER A 144 -0.49 11.03 -9.87
CA SER A 144 0.50 10.42 -9.00
C SER A 144 1.07 11.45 -8.05
N GLU A 145 1.10 11.15 -6.76
CA GLU A 145 1.69 11.99 -5.72
C GLU A 145 2.85 11.24 -5.05
N LEU A 146 4.05 11.84 -5.08
CA LEU A 146 5.21 11.32 -4.36
C LEU A 146 5.23 11.89 -2.94
N GLU A 147 5.25 11.00 -1.98
CA GLU A 147 5.31 11.34 -0.57
C GLU A 147 6.55 10.74 0.09
N VAL A 148 7.16 11.49 0.99
CA VAL A 148 8.29 11.04 1.81
C VAL A 148 7.92 11.19 3.28
N PHE A 149 8.14 10.14 4.05
CA PHE A 149 7.87 10.10 5.49
C PHE A 149 9.17 10.01 6.26
N ASP A 150 9.27 10.81 7.32
CA ASP A 150 10.34 10.71 8.30
C ASP A 150 9.84 9.89 9.49
N VAL A 151 10.56 8.81 9.81
CA VAL A 151 10.15 7.84 10.83
C VAL A 151 10.15 8.41 12.23
N ALA A 152 11.18 9.22 12.57
CA ALA A 152 11.35 9.76 13.90
C ALA A 152 10.32 10.85 14.21
N THR A 153 10.13 11.77 13.27
CA THR A 153 9.21 12.91 13.45
C THR A 153 7.77 12.58 13.04
N LYS A 154 7.56 11.45 12.32
CA LYS A 154 6.26 11.02 11.75
C LYS A 154 5.67 12.05 10.78
N LYS A 155 6.51 12.95 10.27
CA LYS A 155 6.08 13.99 9.32
C LYS A 155 6.06 13.47 7.90
N ARG A 156 5.02 13.86 7.17
CA ARG A 156 4.86 13.65 5.75
C ARG A 156 5.29 14.90 4.99
N LEU A 157 6.09 14.72 3.96
CA LEU A 157 6.41 15.72 2.95
C LEU A 157 5.84 15.25 1.62
N GLN A 158 4.88 15.97 1.08
CA GLN A 158 4.42 15.78 -0.29
C GLN A 158 5.36 16.54 -1.22
N VAL A 159 5.92 15.85 -2.20
CA VAL A 159 6.77 16.45 -3.22
C VAL A 159 5.87 17.12 -4.25
N LYS A 160 6.05 18.43 -4.48
CA LYS A 160 5.25 19.18 -5.46
C LYS A 160 5.67 18.78 -6.87
N GLU A 161 4.80 18.09 -7.57
CA GLU A 161 5.04 17.55 -8.91
C GLU A 161 4.19 18.25 -9.98
N ALA A 162 3.78 19.50 -9.76
CA ALA A 162 2.88 20.24 -10.65
C ALA A 162 3.29 20.25 -12.13
N ARG A 163 4.59 20.04 -12.41
CA ARG A 163 5.13 19.93 -13.78
C ARG A 163 4.82 18.59 -14.46
N PHE A 164 4.46 17.57 -13.69
CA PHE A 164 4.31 16.18 -14.14
C PHE A 164 2.95 15.59 -13.74
N ALA A 165 1.96 16.45 -13.51
CA ALA A 165 0.64 16.05 -13.02
C ALA A 165 -0.07 15.04 -13.93
N ASP A 166 0.25 15.02 -15.21
CA ASP A 166 -0.27 14.11 -16.25
C ASP A 166 0.62 12.89 -16.50
N GLN A 167 1.71 12.73 -15.73
CA GLN A 167 2.68 11.65 -15.94
C GLN A 167 2.64 10.63 -14.80
N THR A 168 3.02 9.40 -15.13
CA THR A 168 3.20 8.36 -14.13
C THR A 168 4.52 8.58 -13.40
N VAL A 169 4.46 8.75 -12.09
CA VAL A 169 5.64 8.86 -11.22
C VAL A 169 6.00 7.48 -10.67
N ALA A 170 7.28 7.15 -10.73
CA ALA A 170 7.82 5.93 -10.12
C ALA A 170 9.07 6.26 -9.29
N VAL A 171 9.22 5.59 -8.14
CA VAL A 171 10.43 5.67 -7.33
C VAL A 171 11.38 4.56 -7.78
N ALA A 172 12.50 4.94 -8.39
CA ALA A 172 13.59 4.02 -8.69
C ALA A 172 14.61 4.04 -7.54
N THR A 173 15.18 2.88 -7.21
CA THR A 173 16.27 2.81 -6.23
C THR A 173 17.55 3.34 -6.88
N ALA A 174 17.88 4.60 -6.67
CA ALA A 174 19.18 5.14 -7.03
C ALA A 174 20.12 5.01 -5.83
N SER A 175 21.15 4.18 -5.95
CA SER A 175 22.27 4.20 -5.01
C SER A 175 23.23 5.32 -5.43
N VAL A 176 23.13 6.47 -4.80
CA VAL A 176 24.17 7.51 -4.93
C VAL A 176 25.32 7.13 -4.00
N THR A 177 26.41 6.64 -4.57
CA THR A 177 27.65 6.47 -3.84
C THR A 177 28.38 7.82 -3.86
N TYR A 178 28.36 8.57 -2.77
CA TYR A 178 29.29 9.67 -2.57
C TYR A 178 30.68 9.06 -2.35
N ARG A 179 31.57 9.26 -3.32
CA ARG A 179 33.02 9.13 -3.05
C ARG A 179 33.48 10.48 -2.52
N ASP A 180 33.80 10.53 -1.24
CA ASP A 180 34.59 11.61 -0.69
C ASP A 180 35.94 11.66 -1.45
N ARG A 181 36.24 12.82 -2.01
CA ARG A 181 37.58 13.14 -2.52
C ARG A 181 38.31 13.95 -1.47
#